data_b00ff4195953f60ffa89183856cad5c4
#
_entry.id   b00ff4195953f60ffa89183856cad5c4
#
_cell.length_a   1.000
_cell.length_b   1.000
_cell.length_c   1.000
_cell.angle_alpha   90.00
_cell.angle_beta   90.00
_cell.angle_gamma   90.00
#
_symmetry.space_group_name_H-M   'P 1'
#
loop_
_entity.id
_entity.type
_entity.pdbx_description
1 polymer ?
#
loop_
_entity_poly.entity_id
_entity_poly.type
_entity_poly.pdbx_seq_one_letter_code
_entity_poly.pdbx_strand_id
1 'polypeptide(L)'
;MIVPMKKISLVVMGDKKREALKILRKAGIVHIEITEGSGKKIDELKEQIALLESAVFLLSEKKNKNIEQKDITASEAVSAAKEITSLAEKKKAYLNEQHLLISELERIKGWGEVNPDDINDLLNKGVDISFYEMQRAEYDSVPEAVKTISLEKTKNSVKFALIISGVEGKETAEKLKSYRFELPQISTAEIKQRLEEISKAIESIDEKIIGYAGYNYGMKNTVKSCEKEIEFEVYATGMADESLSENDKNDVSVAYFTGYVEEENLPHLKEIAKDNFWGLLIEDPTEEDNVPTKLKNNKFVSLIYPLTDFLGTVPGYFEYDISGWFLGFILIFFGIIFGDGVYGLLLTAAAAALIIKTKKSKKQENFSDLIQIF
;
A
#
# COMPACT_ATOMS: atom_id res chain seq x y z
N MET A 1 -13.77 -23.39 -27.55
CA MET A 1 -14.35 -24.64 -27.00
C MET A 1 -13.92 -24.77 -25.54
N ILE A 2 -14.87 -25.05 -24.66
CA ILE A 2 -14.60 -25.28 -23.24
C ILE A 2 -13.91 -26.64 -23.10
N VAL A 3 -12.81 -26.67 -22.30
CA VAL A 3 -12.04 -27.90 -22.05
C VAL A 3 -12.81 -28.78 -21.05
N PRO A 4 -13.02 -30.08 -21.34
CA PRO A 4 -13.70 -30.97 -20.41
C PRO A 4 -12.86 -31.16 -19.13
N MET A 5 -13.50 -31.01 -17.97
CA MET A 5 -12.94 -31.17 -16.65
C MET A 5 -13.52 -32.38 -15.94
N LYS A 6 -12.76 -33.00 -15.06
CA LYS A 6 -13.23 -34.02 -14.12
C LYS A 6 -13.09 -33.51 -12.70
N LYS A 7 -14.08 -33.76 -11.87
CA LYS A 7 -14.01 -33.54 -10.43
C LYS A 7 -13.17 -34.64 -9.80
N ILE A 8 -12.29 -34.27 -8.94
CA ILE A 8 -11.44 -35.21 -8.22
C ILE A 8 -11.52 -35.00 -6.71
N SER A 9 -11.49 -36.08 -5.97
CA SER A 9 -11.25 -36.07 -4.53
C SER A 9 -9.99 -36.81 -4.23
N LEU A 10 -9.02 -36.16 -3.63
CA LEU A 10 -7.74 -36.73 -3.23
C LEU A 10 -7.68 -36.90 -1.73
N VAL A 11 -7.26 -38.10 -1.29
CA VAL A 11 -7.06 -38.46 0.12
C VAL A 11 -5.58 -38.71 0.32
N VAL A 12 -4.97 -38.03 1.26
CA VAL A 12 -3.56 -38.14 1.60
C VAL A 12 -3.38 -38.30 3.11
N MET A 13 -2.24 -38.83 3.54
CA MET A 13 -1.91 -38.87 4.97
C MET A 13 -1.78 -37.44 5.52
N GLY A 14 -2.35 -37.17 6.67
CA GLY A 14 -2.40 -35.82 7.24
C GLY A 14 -1.01 -35.22 7.50
N ASP A 15 -0.04 -36.05 7.92
CA ASP A 15 1.36 -35.64 8.09
C ASP A 15 2.05 -35.24 6.76
N LYS A 16 1.58 -35.77 5.63
CA LYS A 16 2.13 -35.53 4.28
C LYS A 16 1.35 -34.53 3.45
N LYS A 17 0.31 -33.92 3.99
CA LYS A 17 -0.54 -33.00 3.22
C LYS A 17 0.22 -31.84 2.56
N ARG A 18 1.21 -31.27 3.25
CA ARG A 18 2.05 -30.19 2.70
C ARG A 18 2.97 -30.67 1.58
N GLU A 19 3.47 -31.92 1.66
CA GLU A 19 4.26 -32.52 0.61
C GLU A 19 3.41 -32.79 -0.63
N ALA A 20 2.22 -33.35 -0.44
CA ALA A 20 1.26 -33.58 -1.51
C ALA A 20 0.90 -32.29 -2.26
N LEU A 21 0.62 -31.20 -1.54
CA LEU A 21 0.39 -29.90 -2.16
C LEU A 21 1.57 -29.38 -2.98
N LYS A 22 2.81 -29.57 -2.49
CA LYS A 22 4.01 -29.17 -3.24
C LYS A 22 4.16 -29.96 -4.54
N ILE A 23 3.86 -31.27 -4.50
CA ILE A 23 3.88 -32.12 -5.69
C ILE A 23 2.83 -31.68 -6.69
N LEU A 24 1.58 -31.45 -6.24
CA LEU A 24 0.50 -30.98 -7.10
C LEU A 24 0.78 -29.60 -7.69
N ARG A 25 1.31 -28.67 -6.88
CA ARG A 25 1.74 -27.35 -7.36
C ARG A 25 2.84 -27.44 -8.42
N LYS A 26 3.79 -28.37 -8.26
CA LYS A 26 4.83 -28.61 -9.26
C LYS A 26 4.28 -29.24 -10.53
N ALA A 27 3.28 -30.11 -10.42
CA ALA A 27 2.61 -30.69 -11.57
C ALA A 27 1.76 -29.68 -12.34
N GLY A 28 1.13 -28.72 -11.65
CA GLY A 28 0.37 -27.63 -12.26
C GLY A 28 -0.86 -28.07 -13.08
N ILE A 29 -1.45 -29.23 -12.76
CA ILE A 29 -2.54 -29.85 -13.54
C ILE A 29 -3.89 -29.87 -12.80
N VAL A 30 -3.90 -29.56 -11.51
CA VAL A 30 -5.09 -29.63 -10.66
C VAL A 30 -5.48 -28.23 -10.19
N HIS A 31 -6.72 -27.86 -10.40
CA HIS A 31 -7.34 -26.69 -9.80
C HIS A 31 -8.02 -27.13 -8.50
N ILE A 32 -7.41 -26.79 -7.37
CA ILE A 32 -7.94 -27.17 -6.05
C ILE A 32 -9.08 -26.21 -5.71
N GLU A 33 -10.19 -26.76 -5.20
CA GLU A 33 -11.30 -25.97 -4.70
C GLU A 33 -10.89 -25.22 -3.43
N ILE A 34 -11.10 -23.91 -3.42
CA ILE A 34 -10.64 -23.04 -2.34
C ILE A 34 -11.52 -23.25 -1.11
N THR A 35 -10.93 -23.74 -0.04
CA THR A 35 -11.51 -23.74 1.30
C THR A 35 -10.92 -22.58 2.11
N GLU A 36 -11.70 -21.95 2.96
CA GLU A 36 -11.24 -20.86 3.81
C GLU A 36 -10.15 -21.39 4.78
N GLY A 37 -8.90 -21.06 4.51
CA GLY A 37 -7.78 -21.38 5.39
C GLY A 37 -7.43 -20.17 6.25
N SER A 38 -7.07 -20.43 7.52
CA SER A 38 -6.61 -19.40 8.45
C SER A 38 -5.43 -19.90 9.27
N GLY A 39 -4.62 -18.99 9.80
CA GLY A 39 -3.52 -19.36 10.66
C GLY A 39 -2.50 -18.25 10.87
N LYS A 40 -1.75 -18.35 11.95
CA LYS A 40 -0.74 -17.36 12.36
C LYS A 40 0.27 -17.03 11.25
N LYS A 41 0.69 -18.04 10.47
CA LYS A 41 1.64 -17.84 9.37
C LYS A 41 1.04 -16.98 8.23
N ILE A 42 -0.25 -17.16 7.95
CA ILE A 42 -0.96 -16.34 6.95
C ILE A 42 -1.01 -14.87 7.40
N ASP A 43 -1.29 -14.63 8.68
CA ASP A 43 -1.35 -13.28 9.24
C ASP A 43 0.04 -12.63 9.22
N GLU A 44 1.09 -13.34 9.61
CA GLU A 44 2.48 -12.86 9.54
C GLU A 44 2.89 -12.50 8.09
N LEU A 45 2.50 -13.30 7.10
CA LEU A 45 2.78 -13.00 5.70
C LEU A 45 1.99 -11.79 5.19
N LYS A 46 0.73 -11.63 5.61
CA LYS A 46 -0.07 -10.44 5.29
C LYS A 46 0.54 -9.16 5.88
N GLU A 47 1.02 -9.20 7.12
CA GLU A 47 1.74 -8.09 7.73
C GLU A 47 3.03 -7.75 6.98
N GLN A 48 3.77 -8.76 6.53
CA GLN A 48 4.97 -8.55 5.71
C GLN A 48 4.63 -7.91 4.35
N ILE A 49 3.56 -8.34 3.69
CA ILE A 49 3.08 -7.74 2.43
C ILE A 49 2.73 -6.27 2.67
N ALA A 50 1.92 -5.96 3.69
CA ALA A 50 1.53 -4.59 3.99
C ALA A 50 2.73 -3.67 4.25
N LEU A 51 3.75 -4.17 4.95
CA LEU A 51 5.00 -3.46 5.19
C LEU A 51 5.78 -3.19 3.89
N LEU A 52 5.93 -4.21 3.05
CA LEU A 52 6.64 -4.11 1.77
C LEU A 52 5.91 -3.17 0.79
N GLU A 53 4.59 -3.26 0.70
CA GLU A 53 3.78 -2.39 -0.15
C GLU A 53 3.85 -0.93 0.30
N SER A 54 3.82 -0.68 1.61
CA SER A 54 4.02 0.66 2.18
C SER A 54 5.38 1.23 1.79
N ALA A 55 6.46 0.44 1.89
CA ALA A 55 7.79 0.86 1.47
C ALA A 55 7.89 1.11 -0.04
N VAL A 56 7.30 0.23 -0.87
CA VAL A 56 7.23 0.41 -2.33
C VAL A 56 6.47 1.68 -2.69
N PHE A 57 5.38 1.98 -2.01
CA PHE A 57 4.61 3.21 -2.21
C PHE A 57 5.46 4.46 -1.93
N LEU A 58 6.13 4.50 -0.76
CA LEU A 58 7.02 5.61 -0.37
C LEU A 58 8.17 5.84 -1.37
N LEU A 59 8.73 4.75 -1.93
CA LEU A 59 9.75 4.84 -2.97
C LEU A 59 9.19 5.31 -4.31
N SER A 60 7.94 4.98 -4.64
CA SER A 60 7.31 5.35 -5.91
C SER A 60 6.99 6.85 -6.03
N GLU A 61 6.71 7.51 -4.91
CA GLU A 61 6.50 8.96 -4.85
C GLU A 61 7.76 9.75 -5.28
N LYS A 62 8.94 9.15 -5.10
CA LYS A 62 10.23 9.76 -5.45
C LYS A 62 10.71 9.26 -6.82
N LYS A 63 10.11 9.82 -7.89
CA LYS A 63 10.42 9.46 -9.29
C LYS A 63 11.88 9.73 -9.66
N ASN A 64 12.72 8.70 -9.59
CA ASN A 64 14.00 8.67 -10.25
C ASN A 64 14.01 7.60 -11.36
N LYS A 65 14.03 8.03 -12.61
CA LYS A 65 13.83 7.17 -13.81
C LYS A 65 15.02 6.26 -14.17
N ASN A 66 16.20 6.41 -13.55
CA ASN A 66 17.44 5.73 -13.97
C ASN A 66 18.20 5.09 -12.81
N ILE A 67 17.52 4.48 -11.85
CA ILE A 67 18.19 3.77 -10.75
C ILE A 67 18.37 2.31 -11.15
N GLU A 68 19.62 1.85 -11.10
CA GLU A 68 19.97 0.46 -11.29
C GLU A 68 19.28 -0.41 -10.21
N GLN A 69 18.50 -1.38 -10.64
CA GLN A 69 17.80 -2.27 -9.73
C GLN A 69 18.78 -3.29 -9.16
N LYS A 70 18.76 -3.47 -7.85
CA LYS A 70 19.58 -4.44 -7.14
C LYS A 70 18.81 -5.73 -6.94
N ASP A 71 19.50 -6.83 -7.13
CA ASP A 71 18.97 -8.14 -6.75
C ASP A 71 19.16 -8.32 -5.25
N ILE A 72 18.07 -8.51 -4.52
CA ILE A 72 18.05 -8.60 -3.06
C ILE A 72 17.27 -9.83 -2.60
N THR A 73 17.67 -10.38 -1.49
CA THR A 73 16.96 -11.50 -0.84
C THR A 73 15.66 -11.02 -0.17
N ALA A 74 14.74 -11.94 0.10
CA ALA A 74 13.50 -11.62 0.80
C ALA A 74 13.73 -11.01 2.20
N SER A 75 14.76 -11.48 2.92
CA SER A 75 15.10 -10.95 4.25
C SER A 75 15.64 -9.53 4.16
N GLU A 76 16.46 -9.22 3.16
CA GLU A 76 16.95 -7.86 2.91
C GLU A 76 15.82 -6.92 2.49
N ALA A 77 14.88 -7.40 1.67
CA ALA A 77 13.69 -6.64 1.29
C ALA A 77 12.85 -6.23 2.50
N VAL A 78 12.58 -7.18 3.42
CA VAL A 78 11.81 -6.92 4.65
C VAL A 78 12.58 -5.98 5.60
N SER A 79 13.89 -6.17 5.76
CA SER A 79 14.73 -5.28 6.58
C SER A 79 14.74 -3.85 6.03
N ALA A 80 14.93 -3.69 4.72
CA ALA A 80 14.91 -2.39 4.07
C ALA A 80 13.52 -1.73 4.16
N ALA A 81 12.44 -2.50 4.02
CA ALA A 81 11.08 -1.99 4.18
C ALA A 81 10.83 -1.44 5.59
N LYS A 82 11.29 -2.15 6.64
CA LYS A 82 11.22 -1.67 8.03
C LYS A 82 11.98 -0.38 8.24
N GLU A 83 13.16 -0.25 7.63
CA GLU A 83 13.97 0.96 7.76
C GLU A 83 13.31 2.14 7.02
N ILE A 84 12.81 1.94 5.81
CA ILE A 84 12.10 2.97 5.03
C ILE A 84 10.86 3.47 5.78
N THR A 85 10.04 2.58 6.32
CA THR A 85 8.84 2.96 7.07
C THR A 85 9.19 3.69 8.37
N SER A 86 10.22 3.26 9.11
CA SER A 86 10.72 3.95 10.29
C SER A 86 11.25 5.35 9.96
N LEU A 87 11.97 5.51 8.85
CA LEU A 87 12.44 6.81 8.36
C LEU A 87 11.26 7.72 7.98
N ALA A 88 10.23 7.17 7.33
CA ALA A 88 9.04 7.92 6.97
C ALA A 88 8.25 8.40 8.20
N GLU A 89 8.14 7.57 9.25
CA GLU A 89 7.52 7.96 10.52
C GLU A 89 8.31 9.08 11.21
N LYS A 90 9.64 8.99 11.25
CA LYS A 90 10.50 10.06 11.77
C LYS A 90 10.32 11.36 10.98
N LYS A 91 10.28 11.27 9.66
CA LYS A 91 10.02 12.43 8.81
C LYS A 91 8.67 13.07 9.12
N LYS A 92 7.62 12.26 9.29
CA LYS A 92 6.29 12.73 9.66
C LYS A 92 6.30 13.46 11.01
N ALA A 93 7.03 12.95 12.00
CA ALA A 93 7.20 13.60 13.29
C ALA A 93 7.89 14.97 13.16
N TYR A 94 8.98 15.04 12.39
CA TYR A 94 9.66 16.31 12.10
C TYR A 94 8.79 17.31 11.34
N LEU A 95 8.00 16.87 10.38
CA LEU A 95 7.06 17.75 9.67
C LEU A 95 5.98 18.31 10.60
N ASN A 96 5.48 17.51 11.53
CA ASN A 96 4.53 17.98 12.53
C ASN A 96 5.17 19.00 13.49
N GLU A 97 6.41 18.74 13.99
CA GLU A 97 7.16 19.67 14.82
C GLU A 97 7.44 20.98 14.07
N GLN A 98 7.85 20.90 12.81
CA GLN A 98 8.07 22.05 11.92
C GLN A 98 6.81 22.90 11.80
N HIS A 99 5.66 22.28 11.59
CA HIS A 99 4.38 22.98 11.47
C HIS A 99 4.02 23.72 12.76
N LEU A 100 4.21 23.09 13.93
CA LEU A 100 3.96 23.72 15.23
C LEU A 100 4.88 24.94 15.44
N LEU A 101 6.17 24.79 15.13
CA LEU A 101 7.13 25.88 15.29
C LEU A 101 6.87 27.05 14.32
N ILE A 102 6.45 26.77 13.08
CA ILE A 102 6.04 27.80 12.11
C ILE A 102 4.81 28.54 12.63
N SER A 103 3.80 27.81 13.12
CA SER A 103 2.59 28.42 13.68
C SER A 103 2.91 29.29 14.89
N GLU A 104 3.89 28.88 15.71
CA GLU A 104 4.34 29.67 16.86
C GLU A 104 5.08 30.94 16.40
N LEU A 105 5.93 30.85 15.38
CA LEU A 105 6.56 32.05 14.78
C LEU A 105 5.54 33.03 14.22
N GLU A 106 4.51 32.51 13.56
CA GLU A 106 3.42 33.37 13.04
C GLU A 106 2.63 34.02 14.18
N ARG A 107 2.38 33.29 15.29
CA ARG A 107 1.69 33.79 16.47
C ARG A 107 2.45 34.94 17.13
N ILE A 108 3.77 34.80 17.23
CA ILE A 108 4.63 35.85 17.85
C ILE A 108 5.05 36.95 16.87
N LYS A 109 4.64 36.86 15.61
CA LYS A 109 4.93 37.89 14.62
C LYS A 109 4.37 39.24 15.07
N GLY A 110 5.22 40.29 15.03
CA GLY A 110 4.86 41.64 15.49
C GLY A 110 5.23 41.92 16.95
N TRP A 111 5.70 40.88 17.69
CA TRP A 111 6.25 41.09 19.04
C TRP A 111 7.77 41.34 19.02
N GLY A 112 8.41 41.24 17.87
CA GLY A 112 9.87 41.36 17.71
C GLY A 112 10.63 40.06 18.03
N GLU A 113 11.90 40.22 18.35
CA GLU A 113 12.71 39.07 18.83
C GLU A 113 12.43 38.86 20.32
N VAL A 114 11.66 37.83 20.62
CA VAL A 114 11.28 37.50 21.99
C VAL A 114 12.30 36.52 22.57
N ASN A 115 12.87 36.89 23.71
CA ASN A 115 13.69 36.00 24.53
C ASN A 115 13.08 35.91 25.94
N PRO A 116 12.57 34.75 26.37
CA PRO A 116 11.99 34.57 27.69
C PRO A 116 12.96 34.88 28.84
N ASP A 117 14.25 34.61 28.64
CA ASP A 117 15.27 34.85 29.68
C ASP A 117 15.43 36.35 29.99
N ASP A 118 15.40 37.21 28.97
CA ASP A 118 15.46 38.66 29.15
C ASP A 118 14.26 39.18 29.96
N ILE A 119 13.09 38.58 29.77
CA ILE A 119 11.88 38.94 30.50
C ILE A 119 11.94 38.44 31.93
N ASN A 120 12.45 37.25 32.18
CA ASN A 120 12.69 36.70 33.50
C ASN A 120 13.72 37.57 34.27
N ASP A 121 14.76 38.02 33.58
CA ASP A 121 15.76 38.93 34.13
C ASP A 121 15.18 40.28 34.55
N LEU A 122 14.25 40.86 33.75
CA LEU A 122 13.52 42.04 34.10
C LEU A 122 12.66 41.84 35.37
N LEU A 123 11.95 40.71 35.41
CA LEU A 123 11.14 40.32 36.57
C LEU A 123 11.97 40.19 37.84
N ASN A 124 13.15 39.54 37.76
CA ASN A 124 14.09 39.39 38.86
C ASN A 124 14.64 40.74 39.36
N LYS A 125 14.71 41.75 38.49
CA LYS A 125 15.09 43.12 38.79
C LYS A 125 13.92 43.98 39.33
N GLY A 126 12.75 43.36 39.52
CA GLY A 126 11.57 44.02 40.08
C GLY A 126 10.73 44.78 39.02
N VAL A 127 10.97 44.56 37.74
CA VAL A 127 10.18 45.13 36.65
C VAL A 127 9.22 44.07 36.16
N ASP A 128 7.96 44.14 36.52
CA ASP A 128 6.90 43.24 36.08
C ASP A 128 6.30 43.77 34.78
N ILE A 129 6.34 42.94 33.72
CA ILE A 129 5.86 43.30 32.37
C ILE A 129 4.90 42.20 31.88
N SER A 130 3.75 42.65 31.38
CA SER A 130 2.79 41.77 30.72
C SER A 130 2.49 42.26 29.30
N PHE A 131 2.20 41.33 28.41
CA PHE A 131 1.98 41.58 26.98
C PHE A 131 0.50 41.47 26.64
N TYR A 132 0.01 42.34 25.81
CA TYR A 132 -1.41 42.47 25.46
C TYR A 132 -1.60 42.74 23.97
N GLU A 133 -2.61 42.07 23.39
CA GLU A 133 -3.07 42.35 22.04
C GLU A 133 -4.56 42.68 22.07
N MET A 134 -4.95 43.85 21.58
CA MET A 134 -6.34 44.26 21.56
C MET A 134 -6.68 45.14 20.34
N GLN A 135 -7.97 45.36 20.16
CA GLN A 135 -8.43 46.27 19.11
C GLN A 135 -8.00 47.72 19.40
N ARG A 136 -7.71 48.46 18.34
CA ARG A 136 -7.22 49.83 18.48
C ARG A 136 -8.16 50.75 19.28
N ALA A 137 -9.47 50.63 19.05
CA ALA A 137 -10.47 51.41 19.78
C ALA A 137 -10.48 51.16 21.30
N GLU A 138 -10.15 49.89 21.70
CA GLU A 138 -10.06 49.51 23.10
C GLU A 138 -8.72 49.97 23.71
N TYR A 139 -7.64 49.96 22.95
CA TYR A 139 -6.34 50.48 23.40
C TYR A 139 -6.39 51.98 23.74
N ASP A 140 -7.14 52.77 22.95
CA ASP A 140 -7.29 54.20 23.18
C ASP A 140 -8.06 54.52 24.49
N SER A 141 -8.69 53.53 25.14
CA SER A 141 -9.33 53.62 26.44
C SER A 141 -8.42 53.25 27.63
N VAL A 142 -7.18 52.81 27.38
CA VAL A 142 -6.21 52.53 28.45
C VAL A 142 -5.78 53.82 29.10
N PRO A 143 -5.79 53.93 30.46
CA PRO A 143 -5.43 55.17 31.18
C PRO A 143 -4.01 55.64 30.84
N GLU A 144 -3.83 56.93 30.55
CA GLU A 144 -2.52 57.53 30.24
C GLU A 144 -1.53 57.44 31.45
N ALA A 145 -2.04 57.29 32.69
CA ALA A 145 -1.24 57.14 33.89
C ALA A 145 -0.44 55.79 33.90
N VAL A 146 -0.84 54.82 33.09
CA VAL A 146 -0.18 53.49 33.06
C VAL A 146 0.85 53.49 31.93
N LYS A 147 2.09 53.03 32.29
CA LYS A 147 3.20 52.98 31.36
C LYS A 147 3.02 51.82 30.38
N THR A 148 2.75 52.13 29.10
CA THR A 148 2.68 51.16 28.03
C THR A 148 3.81 51.39 27.03
N ILE A 149 4.32 50.31 26.43
CA ILE A 149 5.26 50.32 25.30
C ILE A 149 4.56 49.71 24.13
N SER A 150 4.21 50.48 23.15
CA SER A 150 3.59 49.99 21.91
C SER A 150 4.67 49.36 21.03
N LEU A 151 4.47 48.07 20.66
CA LEU A 151 5.40 47.29 19.84
C LEU A 151 4.97 47.29 18.38
N GLU A 152 3.70 47.01 18.13
CA GLU A 152 3.12 47.05 16.78
C GLU A 152 1.74 47.73 16.78
N LYS A 153 1.52 48.62 15.83
CA LYS A 153 0.21 49.26 15.59
C LYS A 153 -0.24 48.98 14.16
N THR A 154 -1.29 48.19 14.05
CA THR A 154 -1.97 47.97 12.76
C THR A 154 -3.22 48.86 12.67
N LYS A 155 -3.96 48.79 11.55
CA LYS A 155 -5.23 49.50 11.41
C LYS A 155 -6.27 49.01 12.44
N ASN A 156 -6.25 47.75 12.81
CA ASN A 156 -7.30 47.08 13.58
C ASN A 156 -6.85 46.71 15.01
N SER A 157 -5.55 46.40 15.24
CA SER A 157 -5.03 45.91 16.51
C SER A 157 -3.76 46.65 16.95
N VAL A 158 -3.53 46.65 18.24
CA VAL A 158 -2.31 47.19 18.89
C VAL A 158 -1.72 46.09 19.77
N LYS A 159 -0.42 45.80 19.59
CA LYS A 159 0.39 44.96 20.47
C LYS A 159 1.26 45.84 21.33
N PHE A 160 1.17 45.69 22.63
CA PHE A 160 1.90 46.51 23.58
C PHE A 160 2.32 45.72 24.82
N ALA A 161 3.38 46.20 25.47
CA ALA A 161 3.80 45.74 26.77
C ALA A 161 3.32 46.74 27.81
N LEU A 162 2.77 46.23 28.91
CA LEU A 162 2.34 46.99 30.07
C LEU A 162 3.38 46.78 31.21
N ILE A 163 3.94 47.86 31.69
CA ILE A 163 4.81 47.84 32.87
C ILE A 163 3.91 47.95 34.09
N ILE A 164 3.82 46.90 34.88
CA ILE A 164 2.97 46.83 36.08
C ILE A 164 3.69 47.51 37.22
N SER A 165 3.35 48.75 37.47
CA SER A 165 3.90 49.54 38.58
C SER A 165 2.78 50.20 39.40
N GLY A 166 2.89 50.14 40.74
CA GLY A 166 1.89 50.74 41.62
C GLY A 166 0.51 50.04 41.63
N VAL A 167 -0.49 50.70 42.22
CA VAL A 167 -1.84 50.15 42.37
C VAL A 167 -2.58 50.21 41.02
N GLU A 168 -2.46 51.34 40.32
CA GLU A 168 -3.14 51.55 39.02
C GLU A 168 -2.68 50.55 37.93
N GLY A 169 -1.38 50.24 37.90
CA GLY A 169 -0.84 49.23 36.98
C GLY A 169 -1.41 47.81 37.21
N LYS A 170 -1.57 47.41 38.47
CA LYS A 170 -2.16 46.13 38.86
C LYS A 170 -3.66 46.04 38.52
N GLU A 171 -4.42 47.09 38.81
CA GLU A 171 -5.85 47.15 38.45
C GLU A 171 -6.07 47.07 36.94
N THR A 172 -5.24 47.80 36.19
CA THR A 172 -5.30 47.78 34.72
C THR A 172 -4.94 46.41 34.16
N ALA A 173 -3.90 45.76 34.69
CA ALA A 173 -3.50 44.40 34.29
C ALA A 173 -4.63 43.37 34.52
N GLU A 174 -5.37 43.49 35.65
CA GLU A 174 -6.52 42.62 35.92
C GLU A 174 -7.69 42.88 35.01
N LYS A 175 -7.98 44.12 34.66
CA LYS A 175 -9.02 44.52 33.70
C LYS A 175 -8.71 43.99 32.28
N LEU A 176 -7.44 43.99 31.91
CA LEU A 176 -6.96 43.54 30.59
C LEU A 176 -6.65 42.06 30.49
N LYS A 177 -6.94 41.29 31.51
CA LYS A 177 -6.60 39.85 31.57
C LYS A 177 -7.05 39.02 30.37
N SER A 178 -8.22 39.36 29.79
CA SER A 178 -8.76 38.66 28.59
C SER A 178 -7.98 38.94 27.30
N TYR A 179 -7.18 40.00 27.28
CA TYR A 179 -6.37 40.42 26.13
C TYR A 179 -4.89 40.04 26.29
N ARG A 180 -4.56 39.36 27.41
CA ARG A 180 -3.17 38.98 27.72
C ARG A 180 -2.63 38.01 26.68
N PHE A 181 -1.47 38.32 26.16
CA PHE A 181 -0.72 37.48 25.25
C PHE A 181 0.34 36.72 26.02
N GLU A 182 0.33 35.40 25.89
CA GLU A 182 1.35 34.53 26.48
C GLU A 182 2.51 34.37 25.51
N LEU A 183 3.70 34.74 25.97
CA LEU A 183 4.91 34.59 25.20
C LEU A 183 5.34 33.12 25.13
N PRO A 184 6.08 32.72 24.08
CA PRO A 184 6.63 31.37 23.96
C PRO A 184 7.60 31.10 25.10
N GLN A 185 7.76 29.82 25.45
CA GLN A 185 8.73 29.38 26.48
C GLN A 185 10.15 29.32 25.95
N ILE A 186 10.36 29.36 24.66
CA ILE A 186 11.64 29.32 23.96
C ILE A 186 11.84 30.58 23.14
N SER A 187 13.10 31.00 22.96
CA SER A 187 13.40 32.22 22.23
C SER A 187 13.09 32.11 20.73
N THR A 188 12.80 33.24 20.10
CA THR A 188 12.62 33.30 18.63
C THR A 188 13.84 32.78 17.88
N ALA A 189 15.05 33.00 18.43
CA ALA A 189 16.30 32.50 17.84
C ALA A 189 16.39 30.97 17.90
N GLU A 190 16.03 30.38 19.03
CA GLU A 190 15.98 28.92 19.20
C GLU A 190 14.95 28.25 18.29
N ILE A 191 13.76 28.86 18.13
CA ILE A 191 12.75 28.37 17.18
C ILE A 191 13.31 28.34 15.76
N LYS A 192 13.95 29.43 15.31
CA LYS A 192 14.57 29.51 13.99
C LYS A 192 15.69 28.48 13.81
N GLN A 193 16.55 28.31 14.80
CA GLN A 193 17.61 27.32 14.79
C GLN A 193 17.02 25.91 14.70
N ARG A 194 16.01 25.62 15.51
CA ARG A 194 15.37 24.29 15.50
C ARG A 194 14.71 23.99 14.18
N LEU A 195 14.08 24.96 13.51
CA LEU A 195 13.54 24.81 12.17
C LEU A 195 14.61 24.48 11.13
N GLU A 196 15.79 25.08 11.23
CA GLU A 196 16.92 24.77 10.36
C GLU A 196 17.44 23.35 10.57
N GLU A 197 17.56 22.92 11.84
CA GLU A 197 17.94 21.55 12.19
C GLU A 197 16.94 20.53 11.66
N ILE A 198 15.65 20.78 11.82
CA ILE A 198 14.56 19.92 11.30
C ILE A 198 14.64 19.83 9.78
N SER A 199 14.85 20.96 9.09
CA SER A 199 14.96 20.97 7.63
C SER A 199 16.12 20.10 7.14
N LYS A 200 17.28 20.20 7.78
CA LYS A 200 18.45 19.35 7.47
C LYS A 200 18.20 17.88 7.78
N ALA A 201 17.48 17.60 8.88
CA ALA A 201 17.11 16.24 9.24
C ALA A 201 16.15 15.60 8.23
N ILE A 202 15.16 16.36 7.76
CA ILE A 202 14.23 15.92 6.72
C ILE A 202 14.97 15.62 5.41
N GLU A 203 15.87 16.51 5.00
CA GLU A 203 16.68 16.32 3.78
C GLU A 203 17.53 15.04 3.88
N SER A 204 18.23 14.84 4.99
CA SER A 204 19.01 13.63 5.25
C SER A 204 18.17 12.35 5.23
N ILE A 205 16.95 12.40 5.78
CA ILE A 205 16.01 11.26 5.72
C ILE A 205 15.60 10.99 4.27
N ASP A 206 15.31 12.02 3.51
CA ASP A 206 14.93 11.90 2.10
C ASP A 206 16.05 11.28 1.25
N GLU A 207 17.29 11.68 1.47
CA GLU A 207 18.45 11.08 0.81
C GLU A 207 18.60 9.59 1.16
N LYS A 208 18.42 9.22 2.43
CA LYS A 208 18.46 7.82 2.87
C LYS A 208 17.37 6.99 2.20
N ILE A 209 16.13 7.50 2.16
CA ILE A 209 15.01 6.80 1.48
C ILE A 209 15.32 6.64 -0.02
N ILE A 210 15.85 7.66 -0.69
CA ILE A 210 16.24 7.59 -2.10
C ILE A 210 17.34 6.53 -2.31
N GLY A 211 18.26 6.35 -1.37
CA GLY A 211 19.27 5.30 -1.40
C GLY A 211 18.72 3.88 -1.52
N TYR A 212 17.48 3.66 -1.07
CA TYR A 212 16.77 2.38 -1.21
C TYR A 212 15.99 2.22 -2.53
N ALA A 213 16.00 3.21 -3.42
CA ALA A 213 15.20 3.15 -4.64
C ALA A 213 15.57 1.96 -5.56
N GLY A 214 16.84 1.49 -5.52
CA GLY A 214 17.28 0.28 -6.21
C GLY A 214 16.65 -1.03 -5.68
N TYR A 215 16.05 -1.03 -4.50
CA TYR A 215 15.41 -2.22 -3.90
C TYR A 215 13.94 -2.41 -4.31
N ASN A 216 13.35 -1.45 -5.03
CA ASN A 216 11.92 -1.46 -5.38
C ASN A 216 11.51 -2.74 -6.11
N TYR A 217 12.28 -3.18 -7.11
CA TYR A 217 12.01 -4.40 -7.86
C TYR A 217 12.06 -5.66 -6.97
N GLY A 218 13.10 -5.77 -6.14
CA GLY A 218 13.26 -6.88 -5.21
C GLY A 218 12.13 -6.96 -4.18
N MET A 219 11.68 -5.80 -3.64
CA MET A 219 10.53 -5.74 -2.74
C MET A 219 9.24 -6.21 -3.42
N LYS A 220 8.97 -5.79 -4.66
CA LYS A 220 7.80 -6.26 -5.44
C LYS A 220 7.85 -7.76 -5.71
N ASN A 221 9.01 -8.30 -6.00
CA ASN A 221 9.16 -9.75 -6.18
C ASN A 221 8.93 -10.51 -4.87
N THR A 222 9.38 -9.94 -3.74
CA THR A 222 9.14 -10.52 -2.41
C THR A 222 7.64 -10.51 -2.07
N VAL A 223 6.90 -9.43 -2.39
CA VAL A 223 5.44 -9.39 -2.25
C VAL A 223 4.79 -10.53 -3.02
N LYS A 224 5.10 -10.69 -4.31
CA LYS A 224 4.58 -11.80 -5.11
C LYS A 224 4.93 -13.18 -4.55
N SER A 225 6.11 -13.32 -3.96
CA SER A 225 6.51 -14.57 -3.30
C SER A 225 5.69 -14.85 -2.04
N CYS A 226 5.44 -13.80 -1.23
CA CYS A 226 4.58 -13.90 -0.05
C CYS A 226 3.12 -14.21 -0.41
N GLU A 227 2.58 -13.60 -1.47
CA GLU A 227 1.24 -13.91 -1.99
C GLU A 227 1.11 -15.39 -2.37
N LYS A 228 2.09 -15.92 -3.11
CA LYS A 228 2.13 -17.35 -3.47
C LYS A 228 2.26 -18.26 -2.24
N GLU A 229 2.94 -17.82 -1.20
CA GLU A 229 3.07 -18.58 0.03
C GLU A 229 1.78 -18.52 0.86
N ILE A 230 1.08 -17.37 0.87
CA ILE A 230 -0.25 -17.25 1.49
C ILE A 230 -1.23 -18.22 0.80
N GLU A 231 -1.27 -18.21 -0.52
CA GLU A 231 -2.12 -19.16 -1.27
C GLU A 231 -1.83 -20.61 -0.87
N PHE A 232 -0.55 -20.98 -0.82
CA PHE A 232 -0.15 -22.31 -0.38
C PHE A 232 -0.59 -22.63 1.06
N GLU A 233 -0.43 -21.69 1.99
CA GLU A 233 -0.84 -21.89 3.39
C GLU A 233 -2.38 -21.93 3.54
N VAL A 234 -3.11 -21.16 2.74
CA VAL A 234 -4.58 -21.22 2.69
C VAL A 234 -5.03 -22.63 2.28
N TYR A 235 -4.46 -23.20 1.22
CA TYR A 235 -4.78 -24.56 0.83
C TYR A 235 -4.36 -25.56 1.91
N ALA A 236 -3.17 -25.41 2.50
CA ALA A 236 -2.67 -26.33 3.51
C ALA A 236 -3.48 -26.34 4.82
N THR A 237 -4.04 -25.20 5.19
CA THR A 237 -4.84 -25.04 6.41
C THR A 237 -6.34 -25.26 6.18
N GLY A 238 -6.82 -25.02 4.96
CA GLY A 238 -8.22 -25.21 4.59
C GLY A 238 -8.59 -26.67 4.26
N MET A 239 -7.61 -27.58 4.13
CA MET A 239 -7.90 -29.00 3.97
C MET A 239 -8.60 -29.56 5.19
N ALA A 240 -9.68 -30.29 4.97
CA ALA A 240 -10.32 -31.03 6.05
C ALA A 240 -9.42 -32.17 6.52
N ASP A 241 -9.15 -32.22 7.80
CA ASP A 241 -8.43 -33.30 8.46
C ASP A 241 -9.45 -34.15 9.23
N GLU A 242 -9.56 -35.46 8.91
CA GLU A 242 -10.35 -36.41 9.65
C GLU A 242 -9.46 -37.41 10.35
N SER A 243 -9.65 -37.60 11.66
CA SER A 243 -9.01 -38.69 12.39
C SER A 243 -9.80 -39.99 12.18
N LEU A 244 -9.14 -41.04 11.76
CA LEU A 244 -9.75 -42.35 11.45
C LEU A 244 -10.11 -43.15 12.70
N SER A 245 -9.70 -42.76 13.90
CA SER A 245 -10.10 -43.44 15.15
C SER A 245 -10.25 -42.48 16.31
N GLU A 246 -11.40 -42.59 17.00
CA GLU A 246 -11.67 -41.82 18.24
C GLU A 246 -10.94 -42.37 19.49
N ASN A 247 -10.31 -43.55 19.42
CA ASN A 247 -9.90 -44.27 20.62
C ASN A 247 -8.45 -44.87 20.63
N ASP A 248 -7.63 -44.64 19.62
CA ASP A 248 -6.27 -45.20 19.60
C ASP A 248 -5.17 -44.16 19.67
N LYS A 249 -4.12 -44.44 20.46
CA LYS A 249 -2.91 -43.60 20.62
C LYS A 249 -2.06 -43.46 19.34
N ASN A 250 -2.43 -44.13 18.26
CA ASN A 250 -1.85 -43.96 16.92
C ASN A 250 -2.91 -43.30 16.03
N ASP A 251 -3.10 -42.01 16.24
CA ASP A 251 -4.06 -41.19 15.50
C ASP A 251 -3.55 -41.04 14.05
N VAL A 252 -4.04 -41.86 13.15
CA VAL A 252 -3.79 -41.73 11.72
C VAL A 252 -4.79 -40.72 11.19
N SER A 253 -4.36 -39.47 11.03
CA SER A 253 -5.16 -38.47 10.36
C SER A 253 -5.02 -38.56 8.85
N VAL A 254 -6.14 -38.40 8.14
CA VAL A 254 -6.17 -38.26 6.70
C VAL A 254 -6.65 -36.84 6.35
N ALA A 255 -6.00 -36.25 5.38
CA ALA A 255 -6.42 -34.98 4.80
C ALA A 255 -7.04 -35.28 3.43
N TYR A 256 -8.14 -34.63 3.15
CA TYR A 256 -8.76 -34.72 1.84
C TYR A 256 -9.05 -33.33 1.26
N PHE A 257 -9.05 -33.23 -0.05
CA PHE A 257 -9.44 -32.05 -0.78
C PHE A 257 -10.10 -32.41 -2.10
N THR A 258 -10.97 -31.54 -2.56
CA THR A 258 -11.63 -31.61 -3.85
C THR A 258 -10.98 -30.64 -4.82
N GLY A 259 -11.11 -30.92 -6.09
CA GLY A 259 -10.61 -30.06 -7.15
C GLY A 259 -11.02 -30.55 -8.53
N TYR A 260 -10.50 -29.88 -9.53
CA TYR A 260 -10.82 -30.18 -10.93
C TYR A 260 -9.54 -30.39 -11.73
N VAL A 261 -9.59 -31.30 -12.68
CA VAL A 261 -8.48 -31.60 -13.58
C VAL A 261 -8.99 -31.71 -15.01
N GLU A 262 -8.21 -31.23 -15.97
CA GLU A 262 -8.51 -31.42 -17.39
C GLU A 262 -8.48 -32.92 -17.71
N GLU A 263 -9.45 -33.39 -18.49
CA GLU A 263 -9.53 -34.81 -18.87
C GLU A 263 -8.25 -35.30 -19.56
N GLU A 264 -7.59 -34.44 -20.34
CA GLU A 264 -6.30 -34.73 -20.99
C GLU A 264 -5.18 -35.03 -19.98
N ASN A 265 -5.21 -34.41 -18.78
CA ASN A 265 -4.18 -34.52 -17.74
C ASN A 265 -4.45 -35.66 -16.71
N LEU A 266 -5.59 -36.31 -16.79
CA LEU A 266 -6.01 -37.37 -15.86
C LEU A 266 -5.04 -38.56 -15.78
N PRO A 267 -4.46 -39.08 -16.91
CA PRO A 267 -3.49 -40.14 -16.84
C PRO A 267 -2.26 -39.77 -16.01
N HIS A 268 -1.77 -38.54 -16.17
CA HIS A 268 -0.60 -38.06 -15.42
C HIS A 268 -0.91 -37.92 -13.94
N LEU A 269 -2.12 -37.40 -13.57
CA LEU A 269 -2.54 -37.36 -12.17
C LEU A 269 -2.66 -38.72 -11.54
N LYS A 270 -3.18 -39.72 -12.26
CA LYS A 270 -3.25 -41.11 -11.77
C LYS A 270 -1.87 -41.72 -11.49
N GLU A 271 -0.88 -41.40 -12.30
CA GLU A 271 0.50 -41.82 -12.11
C GLU A 271 1.08 -41.20 -10.84
N ILE A 272 0.94 -39.86 -10.67
CA ILE A 272 1.38 -39.14 -9.47
C ILE A 272 0.70 -39.70 -8.20
N ALA A 273 -0.60 -39.95 -8.23
CA ALA A 273 -1.34 -40.48 -7.09
C ALA A 273 -0.88 -41.90 -6.73
N LYS A 274 -0.61 -42.76 -7.72
CA LYS A 274 -0.09 -44.09 -7.52
C LYS A 274 1.31 -44.10 -6.91
N ASP A 275 2.21 -43.28 -7.42
CA ASP A 275 3.60 -43.19 -6.97
C ASP A 275 3.71 -42.65 -5.52
N ASN A 276 2.75 -41.83 -5.10
CA ASN A 276 2.73 -41.27 -3.75
C ASN A 276 1.73 -41.96 -2.80
N PHE A 277 1.10 -43.04 -3.23
CA PHE A 277 0.09 -43.80 -2.44
C PHE A 277 -1.09 -42.94 -1.98
N TRP A 278 -1.59 -42.07 -2.86
CA TRP A 278 -2.78 -41.26 -2.61
C TRP A 278 -4.06 -42.00 -3.01
N GLY A 279 -5.12 -41.85 -2.23
CA GLY A 279 -6.45 -42.21 -2.66
C GLY A 279 -6.97 -41.19 -3.67
N LEU A 280 -7.46 -41.63 -4.83
CA LEU A 280 -7.99 -40.78 -5.88
C LEU A 280 -9.36 -41.26 -6.31
N LEU A 281 -10.38 -40.42 -6.09
CA LEU A 281 -11.73 -40.60 -6.63
C LEU A 281 -11.93 -39.61 -7.78
N ILE A 282 -12.56 -40.07 -8.87
CA ILE A 282 -12.79 -39.29 -10.06
C ILE A 282 -14.27 -39.37 -10.41
N GLU A 283 -14.89 -38.22 -10.59
CA GLU A 283 -16.31 -38.09 -10.89
C GLU A 283 -16.52 -37.08 -12.02
N ASP A 284 -17.68 -37.15 -12.65
CA ASP A 284 -18.11 -36.10 -13.56
C ASP A 284 -18.69 -34.93 -12.77
N PRO A 285 -18.30 -33.68 -13.11
CA PRO A 285 -18.86 -32.52 -12.42
C PRO A 285 -20.37 -32.37 -12.74
N THR A 286 -21.12 -31.93 -11.73
CA THR A 286 -22.56 -31.63 -11.82
C THR A 286 -22.83 -30.14 -11.98
N GLU A 287 -24.06 -29.75 -12.32
CA GLU A 287 -24.43 -28.33 -12.46
C GLU A 287 -24.37 -27.55 -11.12
N GLU A 288 -24.34 -28.26 -9.99
CA GLU A 288 -24.19 -27.66 -8.66
C GLU A 288 -22.73 -27.34 -8.31
N ASP A 289 -21.79 -27.93 -9.05
CA ASP A 289 -20.36 -27.75 -8.83
C ASP A 289 -19.87 -26.44 -9.46
N ASN A 290 -18.99 -25.71 -8.75
CA ASN A 290 -18.36 -24.51 -9.26
C ASN A 290 -17.11 -24.85 -10.08
N VAL A 291 -17.33 -25.41 -11.28
CA VAL A 291 -16.27 -25.91 -12.14
C VAL A 291 -15.52 -24.75 -12.80
N PRO A 292 -14.17 -24.70 -12.71
CA PRO A 292 -13.40 -23.67 -13.39
C PRO A 292 -13.50 -23.85 -14.91
N THR A 293 -13.71 -22.75 -15.63
CA THR A 293 -13.81 -22.76 -17.08
C THR A 293 -12.45 -22.50 -17.71
N LYS A 294 -11.97 -23.44 -18.53
CA LYS A 294 -10.79 -23.25 -19.36
C LYS A 294 -11.20 -23.24 -20.83
N LEU A 295 -10.86 -22.16 -21.55
CA LEU A 295 -11.14 -22.00 -22.96
C LEU A 295 -9.91 -22.42 -23.78
N LYS A 296 -10.14 -23.30 -24.81
CA LYS A 296 -9.11 -23.71 -25.76
C LYS A 296 -9.64 -23.46 -27.17
N ASN A 297 -9.29 -22.32 -27.75
CA ASN A 297 -9.70 -21.90 -29.08
C ASN A 297 -8.48 -21.75 -30.00
N ASN A 298 -8.74 -21.66 -31.32
CA ASN A 298 -7.68 -21.36 -32.26
C ASN A 298 -7.08 -19.97 -32.06
N LYS A 299 -5.88 -19.72 -32.61
CA LYS A 299 -5.13 -18.47 -32.40
C LYS A 299 -5.88 -17.20 -32.80
N PHE A 300 -6.83 -17.32 -33.75
CA PHE A 300 -7.62 -16.17 -34.22
C PHE A 300 -8.73 -15.84 -33.18
N VAL A 301 -9.48 -16.84 -32.77
CA VAL A 301 -10.55 -16.65 -31.76
C VAL A 301 -9.99 -16.24 -30.39
N SER A 302 -8.82 -16.75 -30.01
CA SER A 302 -8.17 -16.40 -28.72
C SER A 302 -7.77 -14.92 -28.62
N LEU A 303 -7.78 -14.16 -29.72
CA LEU A 303 -7.57 -12.70 -29.69
C LEU A 303 -8.62 -11.94 -28.86
N ILE A 304 -9.79 -12.55 -28.62
CA ILE A 304 -10.86 -11.94 -27.80
C ILE A 304 -10.61 -12.09 -26.30
N TYR A 305 -9.79 -13.05 -25.85
CA TYR A 305 -9.61 -13.37 -24.43
C TYR A 305 -9.23 -12.18 -23.55
N PRO A 306 -8.25 -11.31 -23.92
CA PRO A 306 -7.94 -10.16 -23.11
C PRO A 306 -9.12 -9.22 -22.88
N LEU A 307 -10.06 -9.16 -23.86
CA LEU A 307 -11.25 -8.34 -23.75
C LEU A 307 -12.32 -9.02 -22.89
N THR A 308 -12.55 -10.31 -23.05
CA THR A 308 -13.51 -11.08 -22.23
C THR A 308 -13.05 -11.14 -20.78
N ASP A 309 -11.75 -11.30 -20.52
CA ASP A 309 -11.16 -11.27 -19.18
C ASP A 309 -11.33 -9.89 -18.54
N PHE A 310 -11.04 -8.81 -19.28
CA PHE A 310 -11.23 -7.44 -18.81
C PHE A 310 -12.68 -7.11 -18.48
N LEU A 311 -13.62 -7.63 -19.29
CA LEU A 311 -15.06 -7.42 -19.08
C LEU A 311 -15.68 -8.39 -18.06
N GLY A 312 -14.92 -9.40 -17.60
CA GLY A 312 -15.44 -10.45 -16.72
C GLY A 312 -16.54 -11.31 -17.36
N THR A 313 -16.53 -11.45 -18.70
CA THR A 313 -17.56 -12.16 -19.47
C THR A 313 -17.08 -13.54 -19.95
N VAL A 314 -16.31 -14.26 -19.12
CA VAL A 314 -15.94 -15.64 -19.39
C VAL A 314 -17.17 -16.54 -19.18
N PRO A 315 -17.53 -17.40 -20.14
CA PRO A 315 -18.69 -18.29 -19.96
C PRO A 315 -18.45 -19.30 -18.84
N GLY A 316 -19.50 -19.69 -18.14
CA GLY A 316 -19.47 -20.78 -17.16
C GLY A 316 -19.16 -22.13 -17.84
N TYR A 317 -18.73 -23.11 -17.04
CA TYR A 317 -18.31 -24.44 -17.57
C TYR A 317 -19.42 -25.15 -18.36
N PHE A 318 -20.67 -25.07 -17.87
CA PHE A 318 -21.83 -25.68 -18.51
C PHE A 318 -22.48 -24.78 -19.60
N GLU A 319 -21.92 -23.63 -19.86
CA GLU A 319 -22.40 -22.70 -20.88
C GLU A 319 -21.76 -22.96 -22.24
N TYR A 320 -22.23 -22.25 -23.25
CA TYR A 320 -21.69 -22.31 -24.60
C TYR A 320 -20.54 -21.31 -24.77
N ASP A 321 -19.44 -21.73 -25.41
CA ASP A 321 -18.32 -20.85 -25.72
C ASP A 321 -18.69 -19.88 -26.85
N ILE A 322 -19.00 -18.67 -26.46
CA ILE A 322 -19.39 -17.58 -27.36
C ILE A 322 -18.20 -16.82 -27.96
N SER A 323 -16.93 -17.17 -27.62
CA SER A 323 -15.74 -16.42 -28.00
C SER A 323 -15.65 -16.11 -29.50
N GLY A 324 -15.98 -17.07 -30.35
CA GLY A 324 -15.94 -16.89 -31.80
C GLY A 324 -16.99 -15.90 -32.30
N TRP A 325 -18.21 -16.02 -31.79
CA TRP A 325 -19.30 -15.10 -32.13
C TRP A 325 -19.04 -13.70 -31.61
N PHE A 326 -18.57 -13.61 -30.38
CA PHE A 326 -18.26 -12.32 -29.75
C PHE A 326 -17.14 -11.59 -30.49
N LEU A 327 -16.09 -12.29 -30.93
CA LEU A 327 -15.04 -11.71 -31.77
C LEU A 327 -15.63 -11.19 -33.12
N GLY A 328 -16.49 -11.97 -33.76
CA GLY A 328 -17.13 -11.55 -35.03
C GLY A 328 -17.99 -10.31 -34.86
N PHE A 329 -18.85 -10.30 -33.85
CA PHE A 329 -19.70 -9.14 -33.53
C PHE A 329 -18.90 -7.89 -33.18
N ILE A 330 -17.82 -8.02 -32.36
CA ILE A 330 -17.01 -6.87 -31.99
C ILE A 330 -16.27 -6.28 -33.19
N LEU A 331 -15.77 -7.11 -34.09
CA LEU A 331 -15.13 -6.64 -35.33
C LEU A 331 -16.12 -5.84 -36.21
N ILE A 332 -17.33 -6.33 -36.37
CA ILE A 332 -18.39 -5.63 -37.13
C ILE A 332 -18.78 -4.33 -36.42
N PHE A 333 -18.99 -4.38 -35.12
CA PHE A 333 -19.40 -3.24 -34.30
C PHE A 333 -18.34 -2.10 -34.32
N PHE A 334 -17.07 -2.46 -34.16
CA PHE A 334 -15.97 -1.48 -34.30
C PHE A 334 -15.89 -0.94 -35.73
N GLY A 335 -16.07 -1.78 -36.75
CA GLY A 335 -16.11 -1.33 -38.14
C GLY A 335 -17.22 -0.32 -38.41
N ILE A 336 -18.37 -0.46 -37.77
CA ILE A 336 -19.51 0.48 -37.91
C ILE A 336 -19.22 1.78 -37.11
N ILE A 337 -18.70 1.69 -35.88
CA ILE A 337 -18.42 2.87 -35.05
C ILE A 337 -17.33 3.74 -35.69
N PHE A 338 -16.25 3.11 -36.15
CA PHE A 338 -15.13 3.80 -36.77
C PHE A 338 -15.24 3.79 -38.30
N GLY A 339 -16.44 3.94 -38.85
CA GLY A 339 -16.72 3.87 -40.30
C GLY A 339 -15.95 4.85 -41.19
N ASP A 340 -15.04 5.64 -40.64
CA ASP A 340 -14.11 6.49 -41.35
C ASP A 340 -12.77 5.76 -41.56
N GLY A 341 -12.41 5.57 -42.85
CA GLY A 341 -11.18 4.86 -43.23
C GLY A 341 -9.89 5.52 -42.72
N VAL A 342 -9.89 6.84 -42.48
CA VAL A 342 -8.74 7.57 -41.96
C VAL A 342 -8.49 7.19 -40.50
N TYR A 343 -9.54 7.14 -39.66
CA TYR A 343 -9.45 6.68 -38.29
C TYR A 343 -9.02 5.21 -38.19
N GLY A 344 -9.57 4.35 -39.03
CA GLY A 344 -9.19 2.95 -39.10
C GLY A 344 -7.70 2.77 -39.43
N LEU A 345 -7.18 3.55 -40.36
CA LEU A 345 -5.77 3.52 -40.76
C LEU A 345 -4.85 4.03 -39.62
N LEU A 346 -5.25 5.11 -38.93
CA LEU A 346 -4.53 5.64 -37.78
C LEU A 346 -4.46 4.62 -36.61
N LEU A 347 -5.58 3.97 -36.28
CA LEU A 347 -5.63 2.94 -35.26
C LEU A 347 -4.76 1.73 -35.60
N THR A 348 -4.81 1.28 -36.88
CA THR A 348 -3.96 0.18 -37.34
C THR A 348 -2.49 0.53 -37.31
N ALA A 349 -2.09 1.75 -37.68
CA ALA A 349 -0.72 2.23 -37.58
C ALA A 349 -0.25 2.33 -36.12
N ALA A 350 -1.10 2.83 -35.22
CA ALA A 350 -0.81 2.89 -33.78
C ALA A 350 -0.65 1.49 -33.16
N ALA A 351 -1.53 0.55 -33.49
CA ALA A 351 -1.43 -0.83 -33.04
C ALA A 351 -0.15 -1.52 -33.56
N ALA A 352 0.20 -1.33 -34.84
CA ALA A 352 1.43 -1.85 -35.42
C ALA A 352 2.67 -1.28 -34.71
N ALA A 353 2.69 0.03 -34.46
CA ALA A 353 3.78 0.69 -33.72
C ALA A 353 3.93 0.15 -32.30
N LEU A 354 2.82 -0.09 -31.60
CA LEU A 354 2.81 -0.69 -30.25
C LEU A 354 3.35 -2.14 -30.28
N ILE A 355 2.92 -2.96 -31.25
CA ILE A 355 3.41 -4.34 -31.41
C ILE A 355 4.92 -4.36 -31.68
N ILE A 356 5.42 -3.46 -32.54
CA ILE A 356 6.85 -3.35 -32.83
C ILE A 356 7.63 -2.91 -31.58
N LYS A 357 7.11 -1.93 -30.84
CA LYS A 357 7.71 -1.44 -29.60
C LYS A 357 7.76 -2.51 -28.52
N THR A 358 6.66 -3.26 -28.33
CA THR A 358 6.60 -4.36 -27.33
C THR A 358 7.47 -5.55 -27.73
N LYS A 359 7.56 -5.89 -29.03
CA LYS A 359 8.50 -6.92 -29.50
C LYS A 359 9.96 -6.51 -29.29
N LYS A 360 10.27 -5.23 -29.37
CA LYS A 360 11.63 -4.69 -29.12
C LYS A 360 11.96 -4.67 -27.62
N SER A 361 10.96 -4.42 -26.77
CA SER A 361 11.08 -4.48 -25.30
C SER A 361 11.17 -5.92 -24.79
N LYS A 362 10.45 -6.87 -25.39
CA LYS A 362 10.49 -8.31 -25.06
C LYS A 362 11.86 -8.98 -25.22
N LYS A 363 12.78 -8.33 -25.89
CA LYS A 363 14.17 -8.84 -26.02
C LYS A 363 14.99 -8.65 -24.73
N GLN A 364 14.44 -7.92 -23.73
CA GLN A 364 15.12 -7.58 -22.48
C GLN A 364 14.41 -8.14 -21.20
N GLU A 365 13.19 -8.62 -21.31
CA GLU A 365 12.48 -9.26 -20.19
C GLU A 365 11.95 -10.64 -20.63
N ASN A 366 12.35 -11.67 -19.90
CA ASN A 366 11.77 -13.00 -20.06
C ASN A 366 10.30 -12.97 -19.60
N PHE A 367 9.41 -12.83 -20.57
CA PHE A 367 7.95 -12.74 -20.40
C PHE A 367 7.29 -14.11 -20.17
N SER A 368 8.08 -15.13 -19.76
CA SER A 368 7.55 -16.47 -19.50
C SER A 368 6.72 -16.56 -18.20
N ASP A 369 6.86 -15.58 -17.29
CA ASP A 369 6.20 -15.64 -15.97
C ASP A 369 4.79 -15.02 -15.94
N LEU A 370 4.39 -14.30 -16.99
CA LEU A 370 3.05 -13.68 -17.07
C LEU A 370 1.96 -14.60 -17.67
N ILE A 371 2.35 -15.74 -18.23
CA ILE A 371 1.42 -16.72 -18.83
C ILE A 371 1.13 -17.91 -17.88
N GLN A 372 1.81 -17.99 -16.72
CA GLN A 372 1.61 -19.07 -15.73
C GLN A 372 0.81 -18.65 -14.49
N ILE A 373 0.09 -17.51 -14.53
CA ILE A 373 -0.73 -17.03 -13.40
C ILE A 373 -2.23 -17.24 -13.65
N PHE A 374 -2.61 -17.91 -14.73
CA PHE A 374 -4.02 -18.28 -14.95
C PHE A 374 -4.12 -19.74 -15.38
#